data_e5d0e8dbdbdb6a3695cc8323f927e091
#
_entry.id   e5d0e8dbdbdb6a3695cc8323f927e091
#
_cell.length_a   1.000
_cell.length_b   1.000
_cell.length_c   1.000
_cell.angle_alpha   90.00
_cell.angle_beta   90.00
_cell.angle_gamma   90.00
#
_symmetry.space_group_name_H-M   'P 1'
#
loop_
_entity.id
_entity.type
_entity.pdbx_description
1 polymer ?
#
loop_
_entity_poly.entity_id
_entity_poly.type
_entity_poly.pdbx_seq_one_letter_code
_entity_poly.pdbx_strand_id
1 'polypeptide(L)'
;MDDCWQLVDTAERLKKHCVMMENCCYDRREMLALHLVRRGLLGEILHGECGYLHDLRETKFVKEGEGLWRRAWSQTHDGNLYPTHGLGPIAQCMDVNRGNRFDFLVSMSSNHRGLEDYAATHYPETDERRHEAYKLGDVNVTLIRTLKGQTIYVSHNTNNARPYSRINLVQGTKGIIQGWPDRIYVEGRSPGERWEPLDSYYEEFEHPLWKSERVRNATGGHGGMDFLEDWRLIQCLRAGQPTDQNVYDAAAWSAIVELTERSVAARGKPQDVPDFTRGRWQTTPSLGIIGE
;
A
#
# COMPACT_ATOMS: atom_id res chain seq x y z
N MET A 1 2.12 1.25 17.98
CA MET A 1 3.28 2.17 17.84
C MET A 1 4.54 1.60 18.46
N ASP A 2 4.46 1.12 19.69
CA ASP A 2 5.63 0.57 20.43
C ASP A 2 6.24 -0.64 19.71
N ASP A 3 5.42 -1.51 19.14
CA ASP A 3 5.90 -2.66 18.36
C ASP A 3 6.73 -2.23 17.14
N CYS A 4 6.33 -1.14 16.46
CA CYS A 4 7.10 -0.60 15.33
C CYS A 4 8.51 -0.15 15.79
N TRP A 5 8.60 0.53 16.92
CA TRP A 5 9.89 0.92 17.50
C TRP A 5 10.69 -0.30 17.96
N GLN A 6 10.04 -1.29 18.57
CA GLN A 6 10.70 -2.53 18.99
C GLN A 6 11.33 -3.29 17.83
N LEU A 7 10.65 -3.35 16.67
CA LEU A 7 11.21 -3.94 15.45
C LEU A 7 12.46 -3.19 15.00
N VAL A 8 12.39 -1.86 14.91
CA VAL A 8 13.52 -1.01 14.50
C VAL A 8 14.70 -1.19 15.47
N ASP A 9 14.47 -1.03 16.77
CA ASP A 9 15.52 -1.14 17.80
C ASP A 9 16.17 -2.51 17.80
N THR A 10 15.37 -3.56 17.59
CA THR A 10 15.89 -4.94 17.56
C THR A 10 16.72 -5.18 16.30
N ALA A 11 16.25 -4.75 15.13
CA ALA A 11 16.98 -4.89 13.88
C ALA A 11 18.33 -4.13 13.92
N GLU A 12 18.32 -2.89 14.43
CA GLU A 12 19.53 -2.07 14.57
C GLU A 12 20.53 -2.68 15.58
N ARG A 13 20.06 -3.06 16.77
CA ARG A 13 20.89 -3.64 17.82
C ARG A 13 21.53 -4.95 17.40
N LEU A 14 20.76 -5.82 16.73
CA LEU A 14 21.25 -7.14 16.31
C LEU A 14 21.94 -7.11 14.94
N LYS A 15 21.85 -6.00 14.21
CA LYS A 15 22.36 -5.87 12.83
C LYS A 15 21.85 -7.00 11.92
N LYS A 16 20.55 -7.31 12.04
CA LYS A 16 19.87 -8.33 11.24
C LYS A 16 18.82 -7.69 10.37
N HIS A 17 18.59 -8.27 9.21
CA HIS A 17 17.48 -7.87 8.37
C HIS A 17 16.14 -8.15 9.08
N CYS A 18 15.30 -7.14 9.11
CA CYS A 18 13.88 -7.24 9.33
C CYS A 18 13.24 -6.61 8.09
N VAL A 19 12.51 -7.39 7.34
CA VAL A 19 12.08 -7.03 5.98
C VAL A 19 10.57 -6.90 5.96
N MET A 20 10.09 -5.81 5.35
CA MET A 20 8.70 -5.73 4.94
C MET A 20 8.52 -6.59 3.69
N MET A 21 7.55 -7.50 3.71
CA MET A 21 7.21 -8.34 2.58
C MET A 21 5.87 -7.86 2.01
N GLU A 22 5.88 -6.68 1.37
CA GLU A 22 4.71 -6.11 0.72
C GLU A 22 4.74 -6.44 -0.77
N ASN A 23 4.07 -7.52 -1.13
CA ASN A 23 4.07 -8.08 -2.47
C ASN A 23 3.55 -7.13 -3.55
N CYS A 24 2.62 -6.23 -3.21
CA CYS A 24 2.07 -5.26 -4.16
C CYS A 24 3.12 -4.27 -4.69
N CYS A 25 4.25 -4.08 -3.99
CA CYS A 25 5.38 -3.33 -4.52
C CYS A 25 6.04 -4.01 -5.74
N TYR A 26 5.76 -5.29 -5.96
CA TYR A 26 6.31 -6.08 -7.05
C TYR A 26 5.27 -6.45 -8.13
N ASP A 27 4.02 -6.00 -7.99
CA ASP A 27 3.03 -6.15 -9.06
C ASP A 27 3.48 -5.37 -10.31
N ARG A 28 3.18 -5.92 -11.46
CA ARG A 28 3.62 -5.41 -12.77
C ARG A 28 3.26 -3.94 -12.98
N ARG A 29 2.05 -3.53 -12.56
CA ARG A 29 1.57 -2.16 -12.77
C ARG A 29 2.20 -1.18 -11.79
N GLU A 30 2.41 -1.56 -10.55
CA GLU A 30 3.11 -0.76 -9.54
C GLU A 30 4.58 -0.59 -9.89
N MET A 31 5.23 -1.65 -10.38
CA MET A 31 6.61 -1.56 -10.87
C MET A 31 6.73 -0.74 -12.16
N LEU A 32 5.74 -0.78 -13.05
CA LEU A 32 5.70 0.15 -14.19
C LEU A 32 5.62 1.60 -13.70
N ALA A 33 4.72 1.90 -12.75
CA ALA A 33 4.60 3.24 -12.18
C ALA A 33 5.93 3.72 -11.59
N LEU A 34 6.60 2.90 -10.78
CA LEU A 34 7.92 3.19 -10.23
C LEU A 34 8.95 3.43 -11.33
N HIS A 35 8.96 2.60 -12.39
CA HIS A 35 9.89 2.77 -13.50
C HIS A 35 9.66 4.10 -14.23
N LEU A 36 8.41 4.47 -14.52
CA LEU A 36 8.09 5.76 -15.15
C LEU A 36 8.50 6.95 -14.28
N VAL A 37 8.31 6.86 -12.96
CA VAL A 37 8.78 7.87 -11.99
C VAL A 37 10.30 7.99 -12.05
N ARG A 38 11.03 6.88 -11.98
CA ARG A 38 12.52 6.86 -12.02
C ARG A 38 13.08 7.35 -13.36
N ARG A 39 12.33 7.17 -14.45
CA ARG A 39 12.67 7.70 -15.78
C ARG A 39 12.29 9.18 -15.95
N GLY A 40 11.62 9.79 -14.97
CA GLY A 40 11.23 11.19 -14.99
C GLY A 40 10.05 11.51 -15.92
N LEU A 41 9.34 10.50 -16.46
CA LEU A 41 8.24 10.72 -17.41
C LEU A 41 7.08 11.49 -16.81
N LEU A 42 6.83 11.31 -15.50
CA LEU A 42 5.75 12.00 -14.80
C LEU A 42 6.18 13.38 -14.27
N GLY A 43 7.45 13.76 -14.40
CA GLY A 43 8.00 14.99 -13.81
C GLY A 43 8.18 14.87 -12.29
N GLU A 44 8.07 15.99 -11.57
CA GLU A 44 8.09 16.00 -10.10
C GLU A 44 6.79 15.41 -9.55
N ILE A 45 6.90 14.43 -8.65
CA ILE A 45 5.73 13.77 -8.07
C ILE A 45 5.11 14.66 -7.00
N LEU A 46 3.80 14.86 -7.09
CA LEU A 46 3.04 15.77 -6.24
C LEU A 46 2.00 15.06 -5.38
N HIS A 47 1.36 14.01 -5.95
CA HIS A 47 0.21 13.36 -5.34
C HIS A 47 0.18 11.87 -5.67
N GLY A 48 -0.34 11.08 -4.74
CA GLY A 48 -0.66 9.68 -4.94
C GLY A 48 -2.02 9.32 -4.36
N GLU A 49 -2.71 8.36 -5.00
CA GLU A 49 -3.92 7.77 -4.45
C GLU A 49 -3.78 6.26 -4.40
N CYS A 50 -4.14 5.67 -3.27
CA CYS A 50 -4.03 4.23 -3.08
C CYS A 50 -5.09 3.70 -2.12
N GLY A 51 -5.14 2.38 -1.96
CA GLY A 51 -6.05 1.78 -1.01
C GLY A 51 -5.97 0.26 -0.98
N TYR A 52 -6.71 -0.31 -0.04
CA TYR A 52 -7.08 -1.72 -0.03
C TYR A 52 -8.59 -1.82 -0.09
N LEU A 53 -9.07 -2.02 -1.28
CA LEU A 53 -10.49 -1.98 -1.62
C LEU A 53 -10.89 -3.36 -2.14
N HIS A 54 -11.44 -4.19 -1.25
CA HIS A 54 -11.67 -5.62 -1.50
C HIS A 54 -12.92 -6.10 -0.77
N ASP A 55 -13.86 -6.68 -1.47
CA ASP A 55 -15.00 -7.33 -0.79
C ASP A 55 -14.53 -8.57 -0.04
N LEU A 56 -14.38 -8.43 1.28
CA LEU A 56 -13.97 -9.51 2.17
C LEU A 56 -15.10 -9.98 3.09
N ARG A 57 -16.35 -9.63 2.81
CA ARG A 57 -17.47 -9.97 3.68
C ARG A 57 -17.59 -11.48 3.88
N GLU A 58 -17.60 -12.26 2.80
CA GLU A 58 -17.64 -13.72 2.88
C GLU A 58 -16.45 -14.27 3.68
N THR A 59 -15.22 -13.83 3.36
CA THR A 59 -13.99 -14.25 4.04
C THR A 59 -14.04 -13.98 5.55
N LYS A 60 -14.58 -12.84 5.98
CA LYS A 60 -14.67 -12.48 7.40
C LYS A 60 -15.62 -13.37 8.19
N PHE A 61 -16.58 -13.99 7.53
CA PHE A 61 -17.57 -14.85 8.18
C PHE A 61 -17.26 -16.34 8.13
N VAL A 62 -16.15 -16.76 7.49
CA VAL A 62 -15.72 -18.17 7.57
C VAL A 62 -15.32 -18.54 9.01
N LYS A 63 -15.44 -19.83 9.36
CA LYS A 63 -15.16 -20.33 10.71
C LYS A 63 -13.67 -20.51 11.01
N GLU A 64 -12.84 -20.56 9.98
CA GLU A 64 -11.41 -20.85 10.08
C GLU A 64 -10.61 -19.96 9.11
N GLY A 65 -9.34 -19.73 9.42
CA GLY A 65 -8.42 -19.04 8.53
C GLY A 65 -8.35 -17.53 8.73
N GLU A 66 -7.92 -16.85 7.69
CA GLU A 66 -7.56 -15.44 7.70
C GLU A 66 -8.72 -14.49 8.07
N GLY A 67 -9.94 -14.86 7.74
CA GLY A 67 -11.12 -14.03 8.01
C GLY A 67 -11.36 -13.73 9.49
N LEU A 68 -10.96 -14.64 10.39
CA LEU A 68 -11.24 -14.54 11.83
C LEU A 68 -10.61 -13.31 12.47
N TRP A 69 -9.34 -13.03 12.24
CA TRP A 69 -8.70 -11.84 12.80
C TRP A 69 -9.30 -10.57 12.21
N ARG A 70 -9.62 -10.57 10.91
CA ARG A 70 -10.23 -9.41 10.23
C ARG A 70 -11.61 -9.08 10.81
N ARG A 71 -12.42 -10.09 11.11
CA ARG A 71 -13.72 -9.91 11.78
C ARG A 71 -13.56 -9.39 13.20
N ALA A 72 -12.70 -10.01 14.00
CA ALA A 72 -12.43 -9.58 15.37
C ALA A 72 -11.92 -8.12 15.43
N TRP A 73 -11.04 -7.75 14.50
CA TRP A 73 -10.56 -6.37 14.40
C TRP A 73 -11.66 -5.40 13.96
N SER A 74 -12.55 -5.83 13.06
CA SER A 74 -13.71 -5.01 12.66
C SER A 74 -14.67 -4.70 13.82
N GLN A 75 -14.68 -5.54 14.86
CA GLN A 75 -15.49 -5.33 16.07
C GLN A 75 -14.86 -4.32 17.05
N THR A 76 -13.55 -4.18 17.04
CA THR A 76 -12.81 -3.48 18.11
C THR A 76 -12.07 -2.22 17.64
N HIS A 77 -11.77 -2.12 16.35
CA HIS A 77 -10.94 -1.06 15.77
C HIS A 77 -11.72 -0.23 14.73
N ASP A 78 -11.36 1.03 14.55
CA ASP A 78 -11.93 1.91 13.52
C ASP A 78 -10.83 2.80 12.92
N GLY A 79 -10.46 2.52 11.68
CA GLY A 79 -9.39 3.20 10.95
C GLY A 79 -9.02 2.47 9.67
N ASN A 80 -7.86 2.73 9.13
CA ASN A 80 -7.31 1.97 8.01
C ASN A 80 -6.53 0.77 8.52
N LEU A 81 -7.17 -0.40 8.56
CA LEU A 81 -6.58 -1.61 9.14
C LEU A 81 -5.60 -2.34 8.21
N TYR A 82 -5.48 -1.93 6.95
CA TYR A 82 -4.60 -2.58 5.98
C TYR A 82 -4.05 -1.60 4.92
N PRO A 83 -3.23 -0.62 5.34
CA PRO A 83 -2.75 0.42 4.43
C PRO A 83 -1.68 -0.07 3.44
N THR A 84 -0.90 -1.11 3.76
CA THR A 84 0.38 -1.42 3.14
C THR A 84 0.28 -1.77 1.66
N HIS A 85 -0.74 -2.52 1.23
CA HIS A 85 -0.95 -2.92 -0.16
C HIS A 85 -1.04 -1.73 -1.14
N GLY A 86 -1.70 -0.66 -0.73
CA GLY A 86 -1.75 0.55 -1.54
C GLY A 86 -0.59 1.49 -1.25
N LEU A 87 -0.28 1.69 0.02
CA LEU A 87 0.67 2.71 0.46
C LEU A 87 2.12 2.38 0.11
N GLY A 88 2.53 1.11 0.18
CA GLY A 88 3.91 0.69 -0.11
C GLY A 88 4.40 1.14 -1.49
N PRO A 89 3.71 0.80 -2.58
CA PRO A 89 4.10 1.24 -3.93
C PRO A 89 4.16 2.77 -4.09
N ILE A 90 3.20 3.50 -3.51
CA ILE A 90 3.19 4.98 -3.56
C ILE A 90 4.34 5.55 -2.73
N ALA A 91 4.63 4.98 -1.55
CA ALA A 91 5.75 5.39 -0.72
C ALA A 91 7.11 5.20 -1.43
N GLN A 92 7.26 4.13 -2.22
CA GLN A 92 8.45 3.91 -3.06
C GLN A 92 8.56 4.96 -4.18
N CYS A 93 7.47 5.31 -4.84
CA CYS A 93 7.44 6.36 -5.85
C CYS A 93 7.80 7.75 -5.29
N MET A 94 7.50 8.00 -4.02
CA MET A 94 7.75 9.27 -3.32
C MET A 94 9.02 9.28 -2.47
N ASP A 95 9.85 8.26 -2.58
CA ASP A 95 11.10 8.12 -1.83
C ASP A 95 10.95 8.20 -0.30
N VAL A 96 9.84 7.72 0.23
CA VAL A 96 9.62 7.65 1.69
C VAL A 96 10.70 6.77 2.31
N ASN A 97 11.31 7.25 3.40
CA ASN A 97 12.51 6.72 4.06
C ASN A 97 13.79 6.76 3.22
N ARG A 98 13.77 7.39 2.02
CA ARG A 98 14.88 7.50 1.05
C ARG A 98 14.92 8.90 0.44
N GLY A 99 15.26 9.90 1.24
CA GLY A 99 15.24 11.32 0.85
C GLY A 99 13.94 12.05 1.18
N ASN A 100 12.94 11.35 1.70
CA ASN A 100 11.65 11.87 2.14
C ASN A 100 11.11 11.05 3.31
N ARG A 101 10.03 11.50 3.97
CA ARG A 101 9.27 10.71 4.96
C ARG A 101 7.84 11.22 5.08
N PHE A 102 6.97 10.42 5.68
CA PHE A 102 5.66 10.91 6.11
C PHE A 102 5.84 11.97 7.19
N ASP A 103 5.03 13.01 7.13
CA ASP A 103 5.01 14.11 8.10
C ASP A 103 3.85 13.91 9.09
N PHE A 104 2.62 14.05 8.60
CA PHE A 104 1.42 13.81 9.40
C PHE A 104 0.30 13.25 8.54
N LEU A 105 -0.76 12.77 9.20
CA LEU A 105 -1.99 12.33 8.56
C LEU A 105 -3.25 12.83 9.26
N VAL A 106 -4.36 12.83 8.53
CA VAL A 106 -5.72 12.96 9.03
C VAL A 106 -6.59 11.84 8.49
N SER A 107 -7.52 11.32 9.29
CA SER A 107 -8.36 10.19 8.90
C SER A 107 -9.79 10.31 9.39
N MET A 108 -10.73 9.83 8.57
CA MET A 108 -12.15 9.72 8.91
C MET A 108 -12.71 8.39 8.40
N SER A 109 -13.63 7.82 9.17
CA SER A 109 -14.38 6.64 8.77
C SER A 109 -15.86 6.97 8.53
N SER A 110 -16.49 6.25 7.60
CA SER A 110 -17.95 6.24 7.45
C SER A 110 -18.60 5.49 8.61
N ASN A 111 -19.94 5.46 8.65
CA ASN A 111 -20.65 4.50 9.48
C ASN A 111 -20.35 3.05 9.05
N HIS A 112 -20.71 2.09 9.91
CA HIS A 112 -20.63 0.64 9.65
C HIS A 112 -22.03 0.11 9.32
N ARG A 113 -22.18 -0.65 8.24
CA ARG A 113 -23.42 -1.32 7.81
C ARG A 113 -23.16 -2.59 7.02
N GLY A 114 -22.06 -2.67 6.29
CA GLY A 114 -21.82 -3.70 5.29
C GLY A 114 -21.75 -5.11 5.86
N LEU A 115 -21.14 -5.31 7.04
CA LEU A 115 -21.07 -6.62 7.69
C LEU A 115 -22.41 -6.99 8.35
N GLU A 116 -23.11 -6.04 8.94
CA GLU A 116 -24.44 -6.24 9.52
C GLU A 116 -25.45 -6.65 8.44
N ASP A 117 -25.47 -5.94 7.31
CA ASP A 117 -26.33 -6.25 6.18
C ASP A 117 -26.00 -7.62 5.56
N TYR A 118 -24.72 -7.92 5.41
CA TYR A 118 -24.27 -9.23 4.93
C TYR A 118 -24.74 -10.36 5.86
N ALA A 119 -24.55 -10.21 7.17
CA ALA A 119 -24.98 -11.18 8.15
C ALA A 119 -26.51 -11.36 8.16
N ALA A 120 -27.26 -10.25 8.07
CA ALA A 120 -28.71 -10.28 8.00
C ALA A 120 -29.25 -11.02 6.77
N THR A 121 -28.52 -10.99 5.67
CA THR A 121 -28.94 -11.62 4.40
C THR A 121 -28.51 -13.09 4.32
N HIS A 122 -27.38 -13.48 4.91
CA HIS A 122 -26.76 -14.80 4.69
C HIS A 122 -26.95 -15.78 5.84
N TYR A 123 -27.40 -15.32 7.02
CA TYR A 123 -27.57 -16.16 8.20
C TYR A 123 -28.98 -16.07 8.76
N PRO A 124 -29.52 -17.16 9.36
CA PRO A 124 -30.83 -17.15 10.03
C PRO A 124 -30.79 -16.22 11.25
N GLU A 125 -31.96 -15.74 11.68
CA GLU A 125 -32.09 -14.78 12.78
C GLU A 125 -31.55 -15.34 14.13
N THR A 126 -31.49 -16.65 14.27
CA THR A 126 -30.95 -17.34 15.44
C THR A 126 -29.42 -17.46 15.44
N ASP A 127 -28.74 -17.05 14.38
CA ASP A 127 -27.29 -17.15 14.28
C ASP A 127 -26.61 -15.96 15.00
N GLU A 128 -25.63 -16.27 15.85
CA GLU A 128 -24.93 -15.29 16.68
C GLU A 128 -24.25 -14.20 15.82
N ARG A 129 -23.77 -14.54 14.63
CA ARG A 129 -23.12 -13.61 13.71
C ARG A 129 -24.03 -12.45 13.28
N ARG A 130 -25.34 -12.63 13.35
CA ARG A 130 -26.34 -11.59 13.04
C ARG A 130 -26.46 -10.51 14.10
N HIS A 131 -25.99 -10.82 15.30
CA HIS A 131 -26.10 -9.96 16.48
C HIS A 131 -24.74 -9.36 16.89
N GLU A 132 -23.69 -9.60 16.10
CA GLU A 132 -22.39 -9.01 16.33
C GLU A 132 -22.42 -7.51 16.11
N ALA A 133 -21.77 -6.77 17.00
CA ALA A 133 -21.56 -5.33 16.84
C ALA A 133 -20.21 -5.05 16.20
N TYR A 134 -20.19 -4.12 15.26
CA TYR A 134 -18.98 -3.69 14.58
C TYR A 134 -18.66 -2.23 14.90
N LYS A 135 -17.38 -1.90 14.92
CA LYS A 135 -16.87 -0.55 15.16
C LYS A 135 -16.23 0.04 13.89
N LEU A 136 -15.61 -0.81 13.07
CA LEU A 136 -14.94 -0.41 11.86
C LEU A 136 -15.91 0.21 10.86
N GLY A 137 -15.74 1.49 10.57
CA GLY A 137 -16.46 2.14 9.47
C GLY A 137 -16.20 1.43 8.15
N ASP A 138 -17.22 1.33 7.30
CA ASP A 138 -17.15 0.56 6.05
C ASP A 138 -16.13 1.12 5.07
N VAL A 139 -15.96 2.44 5.09
CA VAL A 139 -14.95 3.14 4.30
C VAL A 139 -14.15 4.04 5.22
N ASN A 140 -12.84 3.84 5.27
CA ASN A 140 -11.93 4.78 5.88
C ASN A 140 -11.18 5.56 4.80
N VAL A 141 -11.05 6.87 5.01
CA VAL A 141 -10.35 7.80 4.14
C VAL A 141 -9.26 8.51 4.94
N THR A 142 -8.04 8.44 4.45
CA THR A 142 -6.86 9.04 5.09
C THR A 142 -6.12 9.92 4.09
N LEU A 143 -5.72 11.10 4.53
CA LEU A 143 -4.78 11.96 3.81
C LEU A 143 -3.48 12.02 4.58
N ILE A 144 -2.38 11.70 3.90
CA ILE A 144 -1.02 11.77 4.45
C ILE A 144 -0.28 12.89 3.73
N ARG A 145 0.48 13.71 4.46
CA ARG A 145 1.44 14.66 3.91
C ARG A 145 2.85 14.13 4.12
N THR A 146 3.73 14.33 3.13
CA THR A 146 5.16 14.09 3.28
C THR A 146 5.92 15.38 3.61
N LEU A 147 7.14 15.28 4.14
CA LEU A 147 7.97 16.46 4.41
C LEU A 147 8.28 17.27 3.15
N LYS A 148 8.34 16.64 1.99
CA LYS A 148 8.50 17.34 0.70
C LYS A 148 7.20 18.01 0.20
N GLY A 149 6.12 17.93 0.96
CA GLY A 149 4.85 18.57 0.63
C GLY A 149 3.94 17.76 -0.29
N GLN A 150 4.33 16.56 -0.68
CA GLN A 150 3.47 15.64 -1.45
C GLN A 150 2.31 15.15 -0.59
N THR A 151 1.20 14.84 -1.22
CA THR A 151 0.00 14.31 -0.56
C THR A 151 -0.32 12.91 -1.03
N ILE A 152 -0.84 12.08 -0.12
CA ILE A 152 -1.28 10.72 -0.44
C ILE A 152 -2.69 10.54 0.10
N TYR A 153 -3.61 10.14 -0.79
CA TYR A 153 -4.93 9.66 -0.41
C TYR A 153 -4.86 8.15 -0.22
N VAL A 154 -5.30 7.65 0.94
CA VAL A 154 -5.33 6.22 1.24
C VAL A 154 -6.73 5.82 1.65
N SER A 155 -7.33 4.84 0.96
CA SER A 155 -8.66 4.34 1.29
C SER A 155 -8.62 2.87 1.72
N HIS A 156 -9.43 2.54 2.72
CA HIS A 156 -9.68 1.16 3.16
C HIS A 156 -11.17 0.85 3.08
N ASN A 157 -11.53 -0.24 2.40
CA ASN A 157 -12.90 -0.70 2.27
C ASN A 157 -12.92 -2.22 2.07
N THR A 158 -13.29 -2.95 3.11
CA THR A 158 -13.33 -4.43 3.09
C THR A 158 -14.69 -5.00 3.54
N ASN A 159 -15.69 -4.12 3.73
CA ASN A 159 -17.00 -4.48 4.28
C ASN A 159 -18.15 -4.31 3.28
N ASN A 160 -17.88 -3.90 2.05
CA ASN A 160 -18.92 -3.62 1.06
C ASN A 160 -18.75 -4.44 -0.21
N ALA A 161 -19.89 -4.64 -0.94
CA ALA A 161 -19.88 -5.21 -2.27
C ALA A 161 -19.12 -4.32 -3.25
N ARG A 162 -18.01 -4.81 -3.77
CA ARG A 162 -17.19 -4.08 -4.72
C ARG A 162 -16.19 -4.97 -5.45
N PRO A 163 -15.75 -4.60 -6.67
CA PRO A 163 -14.57 -5.21 -7.28
C PRO A 163 -13.29 -4.80 -6.53
N TYR A 164 -12.26 -5.64 -6.63
CA TYR A 164 -10.93 -5.35 -6.09
C TYR A 164 -10.29 -4.12 -6.74
N SER A 165 -9.60 -3.31 -5.93
CA SER A 165 -8.80 -2.18 -6.40
C SER A 165 -7.76 -1.77 -5.35
N ARG A 166 -6.56 -1.40 -5.81
CA ARG A 166 -5.58 -0.67 -5.00
C ARG A 166 -5.49 0.81 -5.42
N ILE A 167 -6.29 1.23 -6.40
CA ILE A 167 -6.26 2.56 -7.05
C ILE A 167 -4.93 2.76 -7.78
N ASN A 168 -3.81 2.82 -7.06
CA ASN A 168 -2.45 3.02 -7.54
C ASN A 168 -2.32 4.16 -8.54
N LEU A 169 -2.68 5.38 -8.12
CA LEU A 169 -2.53 6.59 -8.90
C LEU A 169 -1.29 7.35 -8.45
N VAL A 170 -0.46 7.76 -9.42
CA VAL A 170 0.69 8.63 -9.21
C VAL A 170 0.59 9.83 -10.15
N GLN A 171 0.50 11.03 -9.57
CA GLN A 171 0.43 12.30 -10.27
C GLN A 171 1.70 13.09 -10.08
N GLY A 172 2.32 13.46 -11.20
CA GLY A 172 3.42 14.42 -11.23
C GLY A 172 3.10 15.66 -12.04
N THR A 173 4.09 16.53 -12.24
CA THR A 173 3.95 17.79 -12.99
C THR A 173 3.78 17.60 -14.48
N LYS A 174 4.17 16.44 -15.03
CA LYS A 174 4.16 16.15 -16.48
C LYS A 174 3.30 14.95 -16.86
N GLY A 175 2.68 14.28 -15.90
CA GLY A 175 1.87 13.11 -16.23
C GLY A 175 1.22 12.50 -15.03
N ILE A 176 0.33 11.56 -15.29
CA ILE A 176 -0.43 10.81 -14.31
C ILE A 176 -0.61 9.37 -14.81
N ILE A 177 -0.37 8.40 -13.94
CA ILE A 177 -0.68 6.98 -14.16
C ILE A 177 -1.67 6.50 -13.11
N GLN A 178 -2.56 5.61 -13.50
CA GLN A 178 -3.53 4.99 -12.60
C GLN A 178 -3.76 3.52 -12.95
N GLY A 179 -3.84 2.67 -11.94
CA GLY A 179 -4.44 1.34 -12.03
C GLY A 179 -5.92 1.37 -11.63
N TRP A 180 -6.67 0.33 -12.01
CA TRP A 180 -8.11 0.18 -11.70
C TRP A 180 -8.99 1.41 -11.97
N PRO A 181 -9.20 1.78 -13.26
CA PRO A 181 -8.72 1.11 -14.48
C PRO A 181 -7.31 1.54 -14.89
N ASP A 182 -6.60 0.65 -15.60
CA ASP A 182 -5.26 0.90 -16.13
C ASP A 182 -5.30 2.00 -17.19
N ARG A 183 -4.67 3.15 -16.92
CA ARG A 183 -4.63 4.30 -17.80
C ARG A 183 -3.50 5.26 -17.44
N ILE A 184 -3.07 6.03 -18.43
CA ILE A 184 -1.98 6.99 -18.28
C ILE A 184 -2.23 8.24 -19.13
N TYR A 185 -1.68 9.37 -18.70
CA TYR A 185 -1.50 10.57 -19.50
C TYR A 185 -0.11 11.13 -19.25
N VAL A 186 0.62 11.44 -20.31
CA VAL A 186 1.95 12.07 -20.26
C VAL A 186 1.97 13.27 -21.21
N GLU A 187 2.30 14.45 -20.69
CA GLU A 187 2.40 15.68 -21.46
C GLU A 187 3.35 15.53 -22.64
N GLY A 188 2.93 16.01 -23.82
CA GLY A 188 3.71 15.92 -25.05
C GLY A 188 3.76 14.52 -25.70
N ARG A 189 3.16 13.51 -25.07
CA ARG A 189 3.08 12.13 -25.58
C ARG A 189 1.64 11.67 -25.79
N SER A 190 0.79 11.85 -24.81
CA SER A 190 -0.63 11.48 -24.90
C SER A 190 -1.41 12.47 -25.77
N PRO A 191 -2.43 12.00 -26.54
CA PRO A 191 -3.17 12.85 -27.46
C PRO A 191 -4.17 13.77 -26.72
N GLY A 192 -3.87 15.06 -26.67
CA GLY A 192 -4.75 16.05 -26.02
C GLY A 192 -4.97 15.77 -24.54
N GLU A 193 -6.16 16.03 -24.04
CA GLU A 193 -6.56 15.78 -22.64
C GLU A 193 -7.23 14.40 -22.47
N ARG A 194 -6.63 13.35 -23.04
CA ARG A 194 -7.25 12.00 -23.05
C ARG A 194 -6.34 10.97 -22.41
N TRP A 195 -6.96 10.13 -21.60
CA TRP A 195 -6.32 8.94 -21.08
C TRP A 195 -5.98 7.96 -22.19
N GLU A 196 -4.83 7.30 -22.06
CA GLU A 196 -4.41 6.19 -22.91
C GLU A 196 -4.36 4.89 -22.09
N PRO A 197 -4.52 3.72 -22.74
CA PRO A 197 -4.24 2.42 -22.10
C PRO A 197 -2.73 2.27 -21.83
N LEU A 198 -2.37 1.36 -20.91
CA LEU A 198 -0.97 1.12 -20.52
C LEU A 198 -0.19 0.25 -21.53
N ASP A 199 -0.83 -0.36 -22.52
CA ASP A 199 -0.20 -1.37 -23.40
C ASP A 199 1.09 -0.89 -24.03
N SER A 200 1.09 0.28 -24.66
CA SER A 200 2.28 0.87 -25.29
C SER A 200 3.38 1.23 -24.29
N TYR A 201 2.98 1.54 -23.07
CA TYR A 201 3.93 1.84 -21.99
C TYR A 201 4.57 0.57 -21.42
N TYR A 202 3.86 -0.55 -21.36
CA TYR A 202 4.46 -1.84 -21.04
C TYR A 202 5.46 -2.29 -22.09
N GLU A 203 5.20 -2.07 -23.39
CA GLU A 203 6.14 -2.42 -24.46
C GLU A 203 7.47 -1.66 -24.29
N GLU A 204 7.40 -0.36 -24.01
CA GLU A 204 8.57 0.52 -23.94
C GLU A 204 9.23 0.56 -22.55
N PHE A 205 8.42 0.64 -21.49
CA PHE A 205 8.86 0.92 -20.12
C PHE A 205 8.60 -0.23 -19.13
N GLU A 206 8.34 -1.45 -19.61
CA GLU A 206 8.22 -2.58 -18.69
C GLU A 206 9.43 -2.61 -17.75
N HIS A 207 9.18 -2.80 -16.46
CA HIS A 207 10.26 -2.90 -15.49
C HIS A 207 11.19 -4.08 -15.84
N PRO A 208 12.53 -3.94 -15.78
CA PRO A 208 13.47 -4.98 -16.20
C PRO A 208 13.20 -6.36 -15.57
N LEU A 209 12.80 -6.39 -14.29
CA LEU A 209 12.48 -7.66 -13.61
C LEU A 209 11.28 -8.37 -14.24
N TRP A 210 10.26 -7.64 -14.71
CA TRP A 210 9.12 -8.23 -15.41
C TRP A 210 9.44 -8.65 -16.85
N LYS A 211 10.52 -8.14 -17.44
CA LYS A 211 11.04 -8.62 -18.74
C LYS A 211 11.77 -9.96 -18.63
N SER A 212 12.22 -10.34 -17.43
CA SER A 212 12.92 -11.59 -17.18
C SER A 212 12.06 -12.81 -17.52
N GLU A 213 12.65 -13.78 -18.22
CA GLU A 213 11.99 -15.06 -18.52
C GLU A 213 11.60 -15.82 -17.26
N ARG A 214 12.42 -15.71 -16.21
CA ARG A 214 12.14 -16.34 -14.91
C ARG A 214 10.83 -15.86 -14.30
N VAL A 215 10.62 -14.55 -14.33
CA VAL A 215 9.39 -13.92 -13.79
C VAL A 215 8.19 -14.24 -14.69
N ARG A 216 8.36 -14.14 -16.01
CA ARG A 216 7.28 -14.48 -16.97
C ARG A 216 6.81 -15.92 -16.87
N ASN A 217 7.69 -16.83 -16.51
CA ASN A 217 7.39 -18.26 -16.34
C ASN A 217 7.00 -18.61 -14.89
N ALA A 218 7.04 -17.65 -13.95
CA ALA A 218 6.65 -17.87 -12.58
C ALA A 218 5.13 -18.06 -12.48
N THR A 219 4.72 -19.17 -11.89
CA THR A 219 3.32 -19.49 -11.60
C THR A 219 2.96 -19.23 -10.13
N GLY A 220 3.82 -18.53 -9.41
CA GLY A 220 3.66 -18.19 -8.00
C GLY A 220 2.43 -17.33 -7.71
N GLY A 221 2.05 -17.19 -6.43
CA GLY A 221 0.85 -16.51 -5.99
C GLY A 221 0.70 -15.09 -6.54
N HIS A 222 -0.55 -14.63 -6.60
CA HIS A 222 -0.94 -13.28 -7.03
C HIS A 222 -0.35 -12.85 -8.40
N GLY A 223 -0.35 -13.74 -9.38
CA GLY A 223 0.10 -13.42 -10.74
C GLY A 223 1.61 -13.26 -10.89
N GLY A 224 2.41 -13.77 -9.97
CA GLY A 224 3.87 -13.79 -10.02
C GLY A 224 4.55 -12.74 -9.13
N MET A 225 3.83 -11.80 -8.53
CA MET A 225 4.43 -10.78 -7.68
C MET A 225 5.03 -11.36 -6.40
N ASP A 226 4.41 -12.39 -5.78
CA ASP A 226 4.95 -13.07 -4.61
C ASP A 226 6.28 -13.77 -4.94
N PHE A 227 6.36 -14.43 -6.09
CA PHE A 227 7.62 -15.03 -6.55
C PHE A 227 8.70 -13.96 -6.74
N LEU A 228 8.37 -12.83 -7.33
CA LEU A 228 9.33 -11.75 -7.58
C LEU A 228 9.84 -11.14 -6.29
N GLU A 229 8.97 -10.94 -5.31
CA GLU A 229 9.32 -10.46 -3.98
C GLU A 229 10.32 -11.39 -3.29
N ASP A 230 10.00 -12.69 -3.19
CA ASP A 230 10.87 -13.70 -2.59
C ASP A 230 12.21 -13.81 -3.33
N TRP A 231 12.16 -13.82 -4.65
CA TRP A 231 13.36 -13.87 -5.47
C TRP A 231 14.28 -12.67 -5.21
N ARG A 232 13.72 -11.44 -5.16
CA ARG A 232 14.48 -10.22 -4.85
C ARG A 232 15.09 -10.26 -3.46
N LEU A 233 14.34 -10.68 -2.46
CA LEU A 233 14.86 -10.85 -1.10
C LEU A 233 16.07 -11.78 -1.10
N ILE A 234 15.94 -12.94 -1.72
CA ILE A 234 17.04 -13.94 -1.80
C ILE A 234 18.25 -13.34 -2.53
N GLN A 235 18.04 -12.61 -3.64
CA GLN A 235 19.15 -11.97 -4.36
C GLN A 235 19.88 -10.94 -3.49
N CYS A 236 19.15 -10.06 -2.81
CA CYS A 236 19.75 -9.08 -1.89
C CYS A 236 20.59 -9.77 -0.81
N LEU A 237 20.04 -10.80 -0.16
CA LEU A 237 20.74 -11.55 0.89
C LEU A 237 22.00 -12.26 0.38
N ARG A 238 21.93 -12.90 -0.78
CA ARG A 238 23.09 -13.59 -1.40
C ARG A 238 24.20 -12.62 -1.83
N ALA A 239 23.82 -11.44 -2.29
CA ALA A 239 24.75 -10.40 -2.73
C ALA A 239 25.27 -9.53 -1.56
N GLY A 240 24.76 -9.72 -0.34
CA GLY A 240 25.10 -8.86 0.80
C GLY A 240 24.62 -7.42 0.61
N GLN A 241 23.58 -7.22 -0.17
CA GLN A 241 23.00 -5.90 -0.45
C GLN A 241 21.84 -5.60 0.49
N PRO A 242 21.52 -4.31 0.71
CA PRO A 242 20.29 -3.92 1.39
C PRO A 242 19.07 -4.49 0.66
N THR A 243 18.04 -4.88 1.42
CA THR A 243 16.75 -5.32 0.88
C THR A 243 15.97 -4.14 0.31
N ASP A 244 15.16 -4.37 -0.72
CA ASP A 244 14.34 -3.34 -1.38
C ASP A 244 13.36 -2.70 -0.39
N GLN A 245 12.84 -3.50 0.53
CA GLN A 245 12.00 -3.09 1.65
C GLN A 245 12.68 -3.49 2.95
N ASN A 246 12.70 -2.61 3.92
CA ASN A 246 13.44 -2.83 5.17
C ASN A 246 12.57 -2.53 6.41
N VAL A 247 13.16 -2.60 7.59
CA VAL A 247 12.46 -2.38 8.86
C VAL A 247 11.85 -0.99 8.98
N TYR A 248 12.45 0.02 8.36
CA TYR A 248 11.92 1.39 8.41
C TYR A 248 10.65 1.51 7.55
N ASP A 249 10.60 0.81 6.42
CA ASP A 249 9.40 0.70 5.59
C ASP A 249 8.31 -0.04 6.35
N ALA A 250 8.65 -1.18 6.96
CA ALA A 250 7.72 -1.94 7.80
C ALA A 250 7.12 -1.08 8.92
N ALA A 251 7.95 -0.36 9.66
CA ALA A 251 7.50 0.47 10.78
C ALA A 251 6.66 1.66 10.30
N ALA A 252 7.12 2.39 9.27
CA ALA A 252 6.44 3.59 8.79
C ALA A 252 5.07 3.27 8.17
N TRP A 253 4.97 2.19 7.36
CA TRP A 253 3.71 1.83 6.72
C TRP A 253 2.72 1.20 7.71
N SER A 254 3.19 0.37 8.64
CA SER A 254 2.34 -0.25 9.66
C SER A 254 1.85 0.73 10.73
N ALA A 255 2.64 1.76 11.07
CA ALA A 255 2.23 2.80 12.01
C ALA A 255 0.96 3.55 11.59
N ILE A 256 0.67 3.59 10.28
CA ILE A 256 -0.53 4.24 9.73
C ILE A 256 -1.81 3.62 10.30
N VAL A 257 -1.81 2.31 10.59
CA VAL A 257 -2.96 1.65 11.22
C VAL A 257 -3.38 2.38 12.51
N GLU A 258 -2.48 2.45 13.48
CA GLU A 258 -2.77 3.06 14.78
C GLU A 258 -3.00 4.58 14.67
N LEU A 259 -2.25 5.29 13.82
CA LEU A 259 -2.40 6.73 13.65
C LEU A 259 -3.75 7.08 13.01
N THR A 260 -4.27 6.26 12.10
CA THR A 260 -5.62 6.49 11.56
C THR A 260 -6.71 6.28 12.60
N GLU A 261 -6.59 5.25 13.46
CA GLU A 261 -7.52 5.05 14.58
C GLU A 261 -7.52 6.23 15.55
N ARG A 262 -6.34 6.74 15.91
CA ARG A 262 -6.20 7.93 16.77
C ARG A 262 -6.84 9.17 16.15
N SER A 263 -6.64 9.38 14.84
CA SER A 263 -7.23 10.49 14.11
C SER A 263 -8.76 10.37 14.06
N VAL A 264 -9.30 9.20 13.71
CA VAL A 264 -10.75 8.94 13.68
C VAL A 264 -11.37 9.19 15.05
N ALA A 265 -10.80 8.61 16.12
CA ALA A 265 -11.27 8.78 17.49
C ALA A 265 -11.23 10.25 17.94
N ALA A 266 -10.31 11.03 17.42
CA ALA A 266 -10.15 12.46 17.69
C ALA A 266 -10.85 13.36 16.65
N ARG A 267 -11.81 12.83 15.87
CA ARG A 267 -12.63 13.57 14.89
C ARG A 267 -11.81 14.22 13.77
N GLY A 268 -10.82 13.50 13.24
CA GLY A 268 -9.94 13.96 12.14
C GLY A 268 -8.79 14.86 12.61
N LYS A 269 -8.44 14.85 13.89
CA LYS A 269 -7.26 15.59 14.38
C LYS A 269 -5.99 15.06 13.74
N PRO A 270 -5.08 15.93 13.23
CA PRO A 270 -3.81 15.51 12.69
C PRO A 270 -2.99 14.67 13.68
N GLN A 271 -2.34 13.63 13.14
CA GLN A 271 -1.43 12.75 13.85
C GLN A 271 -0.06 12.80 13.17
N ASP A 272 0.97 13.17 13.91
CA ASP A 272 2.35 13.16 13.42
C ASP A 272 2.83 11.73 13.21
N VAL A 273 3.54 11.49 12.09
CA VAL A 273 4.16 10.19 11.82
C VAL A 273 5.60 10.20 12.33
N PRO A 274 5.97 9.29 13.25
CA PRO A 274 7.33 9.23 13.79
C PRO A 274 8.38 9.00 12.72
N ASP A 275 9.55 9.57 12.91
CA ASP A 275 10.73 9.26 12.11
C ASP A 275 11.42 8.00 12.63
N PHE A 276 11.01 6.85 12.13
CA PHE A 276 11.61 5.57 12.49
C PHE A 276 13.05 5.42 12.02
N THR A 277 13.49 6.24 11.06
CA THR A 277 14.86 6.22 10.54
C THR A 277 15.84 7.03 11.39
N ARG A 278 15.35 7.84 12.33
CA ARG A 278 16.16 8.75 13.15
C ARG A 278 17.06 9.65 12.30
N GLY A 279 16.48 10.21 11.22
CA GLY A 279 17.16 11.11 10.30
C GLY A 279 17.92 10.44 9.15
N ARG A 280 18.09 9.11 9.15
CA ARG A 280 18.83 8.41 8.07
C ARG A 280 18.15 8.51 6.72
N TRP A 281 16.84 8.77 6.68
CA TRP A 281 16.10 9.01 5.43
C TRP A 281 16.75 10.11 4.57
N GLN A 282 17.44 11.08 5.17
CA GLN A 282 18.08 12.19 4.46
C GLN A 282 19.23 11.74 3.54
N THR A 283 19.92 10.67 3.91
CA THR A 283 21.10 10.15 3.22
C THR A 283 20.88 8.78 2.58
N THR A 284 19.75 8.12 2.87
CA THR A 284 19.41 6.85 2.24
C THR A 284 19.05 7.11 0.77
N PRO A 285 19.71 6.44 -0.19
CA PRO A 285 19.42 6.65 -1.61
C PRO A 285 18.04 6.12 -1.98
N SER A 286 17.44 6.73 -3.01
CA SER A 286 16.20 6.25 -3.62
C SER A 286 16.35 4.81 -4.08
N LEU A 287 15.24 4.05 -4.03
CA LEU A 287 15.18 2.73 -4.65
C LEU A 287 15.33 2.91 -6.17
N GLY A 288 16.41 2.39 -6.72
CA GLY A 288 16.71 2.47 -8.14
C GLY A 288 15.88 1.50 -8.98
N ILE A 289 16.08 1.57 -10.30
CA ILE A 289 15.59 0.53 -11.21
C ILE A 289 16.53 -0.67 -11.06
N ILE A 290 15.98 -1.77 -10.60
CA ILE A 290 16.72 -2.99 -10.32
C ILE A 290 16.64 -3.88 -11.56
N GLY A 291 17.80 -4.24 -12.10
CA GLY A 291 17.95 -5.25 -13.15
C GLY A 291 18.19 -6.66 -12.56
N GLU A 292 18.35 -7.64 -13.44
CA GLU A 292 18.79 -9.00 -13.06
C GLU A 292 20.23 -9.01 -12.54
#